data_eccecc98902ced5d8fc0dd2b6d1a26b7
#
_entry.id   eccecc98902ced5d8fc0dd2b6d1a26b7
#
_cell.length_a   1.000
_cell.length_b   1.000
_cell.length_c   1.000
_cell.angle_alpha   90.00
_cell.angle_beta   90.00
_cell.angle_gamma   90.00
#
_symmetry.space_group_name_H-M   'P 1'
#
loop_
_entity.id
_entity.type
_entity.pdbx_description
1 polymer ?
#
loop_
_entity_poly.entity_id
_entity_poly.type
_entity_poly.pdbx_seq_one_letter_code
_entity_poly.pdbx_strand_id
1 'polypeptide(L)'
;FLDEPTTGIDVESSRQIRDMIVELKKKGTTIFLTTHYIEEAERICDKIAFIAEGQIVASGTVPQLMESISHGHTIQFVTDKNSERLAAELQARFKGSDVTIRPDHSLVMVSEQRIPLFPVMAFFHDKDVEVYEARELRPSLEDVFVKLTGIESSVLKKDKEKGGRP
;
A
#
# COMPACT_ATOMS: atom_id res chain seq x y z
N PHE A 1 2.65 16.46 22.40
CA PHE A 1 1.43 15.78 21.93
C PHE A 1 0.79 16.64 20.85
N LEU A 2 0.45 16.02 19.72
CA LEU A 2 -0.19 16.66 18.57
C LEU A 2 -1.43 15.85 18.21
N ASP A 3 -2.57 16.50 18.11
CA ASP A 3 -3.82 15.87 17.72
C ASP A 3 -4.24 16.40 16.36
N GLU A 4 -4.28 15.49 15.37
CA GLU A 4 -4.63 15.77 13.98
C GLU A 4 -3.91 17.01 13.40
N PRO A 5 -2.56 17.14 13.50
CA PRO A 5 -1.85 18.40 13.29
C PRO A 5 -1.95 18.97 11.87
N THR A 6 -2.36 18.16 10.89
CA THR A 6 -2.45 18.55 9.48
C THR A 6 -3.89 18.58 8.96
N THR A 7 -4.86 18.27 9.81
CA THR A 7 -6.27 18.24 9.41
C THR A 7 -6.82 19.65 9.20
N GLY A 8 -7.51 19.85 8.07
CA GLY A 8 -8.17 21.11 7.74
C GLY A 8 -7.25 22.22 7.26
N ILE A 9 -5.96 21.95 7.02
CA ILE A 9 -5.01 22.91 6.49
C ILE A 9 -4.62 22.58 5.04
N ASP A 10 -4.10 23.58 4.32
CA ASP A 10 -3.65 23.40 2.94
C ASP A 10 -2.40 22.49 2.82
N VAL A 11 -2.13 22.04 1.61
CA VAL A 11 -1.06 21.08 1.33
C VAL A 11 0.33 21.63 1.70
N GLU A 12 0.58 22.91 1.44
CA GLU A 12 1.88 23.53 1.70
C GLU A 12 2.12 23.69 3.21
N SER A 13 1.12 24.18 3.94
CA SER A 13 1.17 24.28 5.40
C SER A 13 1.30 22.91 6.08
N SER A 14 0.60 21.88 5.57
CA SER A 14 0.74 20.48 6.03
C SER A 14 2.17 19.98 5.86
N ARG A 15 2.80 20.32 4.73
CA ARG A 15 4.20 19.94 4.46
C ARG A 15 5.15 20.61 5.46
N GLN A 16 4.99 21.90 5.72
CA GLN A 16 5.82 22.64 6.68
C GLN A 16 5.70 22.05 8.10
N ILE A 17 4.50 21.68 8.52
CA ILE A 17 4.29 21.04 9.83
C ILE A 17 5.01 19.68 9.88
N ARG A 18 4.91 18.86 8.85
CA ARG A 18 5.62 17.57 8.81
C ARG A 18 7.14 17.77 8.88
N ASP A 19 7.68 18.73 8.13
CA ASP A 19 9.11 19.02 8.14
C ASP A 19 9.57 19.48 9.54
N MET A 20 8.78 20.31 10.22
CA MET A 20 9.04 20.73 11.59
C MET A 20 9.02 19.55 12.59
N ILE A 21 8.06 18.62 12.44
CA ILE A 21 7.98 17.41 13.27
C ILE A 21 9.24 16.55 13.08
N VAL A 22 9.66 16.34 11.83
CA VAL A 22 10.89 15.60 11.51
C VAL A 22 12.14 16.28 12.09
N GLU A 23 12.21 17.59 12.06
CA GLU A 23 13.34 18.31 12.67
C GLU A 23 13.37 18.21 14.19
N LEU A 24 12.23 18.34 14.86
CA LEU A 24 12.13 18.15 16.31
C LEU A 24 12.55 16.72 16.71
N LYS A 25 12.13 15.73 15.95
CA LYS A 25 12.54 14.34 16.11
C LYS A 25 14.06 14.16 15.99
N LYS A 26 14.70 14.78 14.99
CA LYS A 26 16.17 14.75 14.83
C LYS A 26 16.90 15.36 16.02
N LYS A 27 16.28 16.31 16.71
CA LYS A 27 16.81 16.93 17.95
C LYS A 27 16.57 16.07 19.20
N GLY A 28 16.02 14.86 19.07
CA GLY A 28 15.77 13.93 20.17
C GLY A 28 14.44 14.14 20.91
N THR A 29 13.54 14.96 20.36
CA THR A 29 12.21 15.18 20.96
C THR A 29 11.32 13.97 20.70
N THR A 30 10.75 13.38 21.75
CA THR A 30 9.70 12.38 21.64
C THR A 30 8.38 13.05 21.33
N ILE A 31 7.76 12.68 20.20
CA ILE A 31 6.50 13.24 19.72
C ILE A 31 5.46 12.14 19.68
N PHE A 32 4.32 12.38 20.30
CA PHE A 32 3.12 11.58 20.17
C PHE A 32 2.10 12.36 19.35
N LEU A 33 1.63 11.76 18.24
CA LEU A 33 0.63 12.39 17.38
C LEU A 33 -0.51 11.39 17.09
N THR A 34 -1.71 11.94 16.89
CA THR A 34 -2.83 11.22 16.32
C THR A 34 -3.08 11.72 14.91
N THR A 35 -3.47 10.85 14.02
CA THR A 35 -3.90 11.19 12.65
C THR A 35 -4.74 10.07 12.07
N HIS A 36 -5.68 10.39 11.21
CA HIS A 36 -6.39 9.43 10.37
C HIS A 36 -5.75 9.28 8.98
N TYR A 37 -4.68 10.02 8.69
CA TYR A 37 -3.92 9.92 7.45
C TYR A 37 -2.80 8.89 7.61
N ILE A 38 -3.07 7.63 7.23
CA ILE A 38 -2.11 6.52 7.38
C ILE A 38 -0.79 6.80 6.65
N GLU A 39 -0.84 7.37 5.44
CA GLU A 39 0.35 7.76 4.68
C GLU A 39 1.22 8.79 5.40
N GLU A 40 0.61 9.68 6.18
CA GLU A 40 1.35 10.67 6.96
C GLU A 40 2.08 10.00 8.12
N ALA A 41 1.39 9.14 8.86
CA ALA A 41 2.01 8.35 9.93
C ALA A 41 3.18 7.51 9.41
N GLU A 42 3.03 6.88 8.23
CA GLU A 42 4.08 6.10 7.58
C GLU A 42 5.35 6.93 7.31
N ARG A 43 5.19 8.21 6.92
CA ARG A 43 6.32 9.08 6.55
C ARG A 43 7.07 9.65 7.74
N ILE A 44 6.40 9.93 8.86
CA ILE A 44 6.99 10.72 9.95
C ILE A 44 7.16 9.95 11.26
N CYS A 45 6.44 8.84 11.47
CA CYS A 45 6.47 8.09 12.72
C CYS A 45 7.50 6.94 12.68
N ASP A 46 8.18 6.72 13.80
CA ASP A 46 9.05 5.54 13.99
C ASP A 46 8.24 4.31 14.39
N LYS A 47 7.16 4.53 15.15
CA LYS A 47 6.22 3.51 15.58
C LYS A 47 4.80 4.00 15.39
N ILE A 48 3.93 3.11 14.99
CA ILE A 48 2.53 3.36 14.72
C ILE A 48 1.69 2.38 15.55
N ALA A 49 0.58 2.87 16.09
CA ALA A 49 -0.44 2.04 16.70
C ALA A 49 -1.77 2.26 15.96
N PHE A 50 -2.37 1.18 15.45
CA PHE A 50 -3.70 1.22 14.88
C PHE A 50 -4.76 1.05 15.98
N ILE A 51 -5.73 1.95 15.99
CA ILE A 51 -6.85 1.92 16.92
C ILE A 51 -8.13 1.68 16.11
N ALA A 52 -8.88 0.67 16.49
CA ALA A 52 -10.20 0.39 15.95
C ALA A 52 -11.14 0.02 17.13
N GLU A 53 -12.35 0.54 17.11
CA GLU A 53 -13.36 0.30 18.17
C GLU A 53 -12.84 0.56 19.60
N GLY A 54 -11.98 1.58 19.73
CA GLY A 54 -11.39 1.99 21.03
C GLY A 54 -10.27 1.07 21.55
N GLN A 55 -9.80 0.13 20.73
CA GLN A 55 -8.73 -0.80 21.09
C GLN A 55 -7.53 -0.68 20.15
N ILE A 56 -6.33 -0.90 20.68
CA ILE A 56 -5.13 -1.02 19.85
C ILE A 56 -5.15 -2.41 19.20
N VAL A 57 -5.36 -2.45 17.87
CA VAL A 57 -5.40 -3.70 17.09
C VAL A 57 -4.03 -4.17 16.63
N ALA A 58 -3.09 -3.24 16.44
CA ALA A 58 -1.69 -3.54 16.15
C ALA A 58 -0.81 -2.35 16.52
N SER A 59 0.45 -2.62 16.86
CA SER A 59 1.46 -1.57 17.03
C SER A 59 2.84 -2.08 16.69
N GLY A 60 3.67 -1.20 16.11
CA GLY A 60 5.04 -1.54 15.72
C GLY A 60 5.67 -0.49 14.83
N THR A 61 6.88 -0.78 14.35
CA THR A 61 7.48 -0.02 13.24
C THR A 61 6.79 -0.34 11.93
N VAL A 62 6.93 0.52 10.91
CA VAL A 62 6.38 0.27 9.57
C VAL A 62 6.78 -1.11 9.02
N PRO A 63 8.07 -1.52 9.05
CA PRO A 63 8.46 -2.87 8.63
C PRO A 63 7.75 -4.00 9.40
N GLN A 64 7.66 -3.91 10.72
CA GLN A 64 6.98 -4.91 11.55
C GLN A 64 5.49 -5.04 11.21
N LEU A 65 4.81 -3.91 11.00
CA LEU A 65 3.40 -3.91 10.61
C LEU A 65 3.21 -4.50 9.20
N MET A 66 4.11 -4.19 8.27
CA MET A 66 4.10 -4.74 6.91
C MET A 66 4.31 -6.26 6.88
N GLU A 67 5.21 -6.78 7.71
CA GLU A 67 5.46 -8.23 7.83
C GLU A 67 4.19 -9.00 8.22
N SER A 68 3.29 -8.38 8.99
CA SER A 68 2.05 -9.03 9.45
C SER A 68 1.08 -9.39 8.31
N ILE A 69 1.21 -8.76 7.13
CA ILE A 69 0.37 -9.02 5.96
C ILE A 69 1.15 -9.45 4.71
N SER A 70 2.49 -9.41 4.77
CA SER A 70 3.35 -9.74 3.64
C SER A 70 3.38 -11.26 3.40
N HIS A 71 2.25 -11.81 2.91
CA HIS A 71 2.18 -13.18 2.44
C HIS A 71 2.36 -13.19 0.92
N GLY A 72 3.63 -13.17 0.47
CA GLY A 72 3.97 -13.35 -0.93
C GLY A 72 4.41 -12.08 -1.67
N HIS A 73 4.73 -12.31 -2.93
CA HIS A 73 5.15 -11.30 -3.90
C HIS A 73 4.02 -11.04 -4.88
N THR A 74 3.73 -9.79 -5.12
CA THR A 74 2.72 -9.37 -6.09
C THR A 74 3.37 -8.51 -7.16
N ILE A 75 3.21 -8.91 -8.42
CA ILE A 75 3.70 -8.11 -9.55
C ILE A 75 2.53 -7.76 -10.45
N GLN A 76 2.42 -6.48 -10.78
CA GLN A 76 1.49 -5.96 -11.78
C GLN A 76 2.23 -5.77 -13.10
N PHE A 77 1.60 -6.21 -14.17
CA PHE A 77 2.05 -6.02 -15.54
C PHE A 77 1.02 -5.21 -16.32
N VAL A 78 1.44 -4.15 -16.99
CA VAL A 78 0.65 -3.41 -17.96
C VAL A 78 1.12 -3.83 -19.35
N THR A 79 0.21 -4.39 -20.15
CA THR A 79 0.53 -5.01 -21.45
C THR A 79 -0.39 -4.48 -22.55
N ASP A 80 0.05 -4.59 -23.81
CA ASP A 80 -0.76 -4.26 -24.98
C ASP A 80 -1.93 -5.20 -25.20
N LYS A 81 -1.78 -6.47 -24.79
CA LYS A 81 -2.77 -7.54 -24.93
C LYS A 81 -2.96 -8.21 -23.58
N ASN A 82 -4.18 -8.32 -23.13
CA ASN A 82 -4.56 -9.12 -21.98
C ASN A 82 -5.84 -9.89 -22.25
N SER A 83 -5.92 -11.11 -21.75
CA SER A 83 -7.09 -11.97 -21.88
C SER A 83 -7.06 -13.02 -20.80
N GLU A 84 -8.22 -13.56 -20.45
CA GLU A 84 -8.34 -14.69 -19.53
C GLU A 84 -7.49 -15.89 -19.96
N ARG A 85 -7.37 -16.11 -21.28
CA ARG A 85 -6.51 -17.14 -21.83
C ARG A 85 -5.03 -16.87 -21.52
N LEU A 86 -4.55 -15.64 -21.71
CA LEU A 86 -3.15 -15.26 -21.43
C LEU A 86 -2.86 -15.41 -19.93
N ALA A 87 -3.78 -14.97 -19.06
CA ALA A 87 -3.68 -15.13 -17.61
C ALA A 87 -3.59 -16.60 -17.20
N ALA A 88 -4.46 -17.46 -17.76
CA ALA A 88 -4.46 -18.90 -17.49
C ALA A 88 -3.16 -19.58 -17.97
N GLU A 89 -2.66 -19.22 -19.16
CA GLU A 89 -1.39 -19.76 -19.68
C GLU A 89 -0.19 -19.29 -18.81
N LEU A 90 -0.19 -18.04 -18.34
CA LEU A 90 0.83 -17.51 -17.42
C LEU A 90 0.79 -18.26 -16.09
N GLN A 91 -0.39 -18.45 -15.50
CA GLN A 91 -0.58 -19.21 -14.26
C GLN A 91 -0.13 -20.67 -14.41
N ALA A 92 -0.47 -21.31 -15.53
CA ALA A 92 -0.07 -22.71 -15.79
C ALA A 92 1.46 -22.85 -15.94
N ARG A 93 2.13 -21.83 -16.51
CA ARG A 93 3.59 -21.82 -16.71
C ARG A 93 4.35 -21.59 -15.41
N PHE A 94 3.81 -20.75 -14.51
CA PHE A 94 4.42 -20.39 -13.22
C PHE A 94 3.59 -20.98 -12.07
N LYS A 95 3.76 -22.28 -11.85
CA LYS A 95 3.03 -23.03 -10.80
C LYS A 95 3.29 -22.42 -9.42
N GLY A 96 2.24 -22.29 -8.62
CA GLY A 96 2.30 -21.67 -7.29
C GLY A 96 2.10 -20.15 -7.33
N SER A 97 1.70 -19.61 -8.48
CA SER A 97 1.22 -18.25 -8.60
C SER A 97 -0.24 -18.19 -9.01
N ASP A 98 -0.94 -17.18 -8.53
CA ASP A 98 -2.29 -16.81 -8.98
C ASP A 98 -2.19 -15.62 -9.91
N VAL A 99 -2.89 -15.67 -11.05
CA VAL A 99 -2.89 -14.60 -12.04
C VAL A 99 -4.31 -14.11 -12.26
N THR A 100 -4.52 -12.82 -12.10
CA THR A 100 -5.82 -12.16 -12.25
C THR A 100 -5.72 -10.95 -13.16
N ILE A 101 -6.82 -10.59 -13.82
CA ILE A 101 -6.95 -9.36 -14.57
C ILE A 101 -7.73 -8.36 -13.72
N ARG A 102 -7.19 -7.16 -13.53
CA ARG A 102 -7.86 -6.08 -12.81
C ARG A 102 -8.82 -5.30 -13.73
N PRO A 103 -9.76 -4.51 -13.15
CA PRO A 103 -10.65 -3.65 -13.94
C PRO A 103 -9.94 -2.64 -14.83
N ASP A 104 -8.71 -2.23 -14.49
CA ASP A 104 -7.84 -1.37 -15.29
C ASP A 104 -7.11 -2.12 -16.42
N HIS A 105 -7.50 -3.38 -16.65
CA HIS A 105 -6.90 -4.29 -17.62
C HIS A 105 -5.43 -4.66 -17.34
N SER A 106 -4.87 -4.38 -16.18
CA SER A 106 -3.56 -4.89 -15.80
C SER A 106 -3.63 -6.36 -15.36
N LEU A 107 -2.56 -7.12 -15.64
CA LEU A 107 -2.37 -8.48 -15.12
C LEU A 107 -1.68 -8.38 -13.75
N VAL A 108 -2.21 -9.07 -12.76
CA VAL A 108 -1.60 -9.17 -11.43
C VAL A 108 -1.26 -10.61 -11.13
N MET A 109 0.01 -10.85 -10.86
CA MET A 109 0.55 -12.16 -10.49
C MET A 109 0.95 -12.16 -9.01
N VAL A 110 0.38 -13.06 -8.24
CA VAL A 110 0.64 -13.24 -6.79
C VAL A 110 1.29 -14.59 -6.56
N SER A 111 2.34 -14.65 -5.75
CA SER A 111 3.03 -15.89 -5.39
C SER A 111 3.62 -15.80 -4.00
N GLU A 112 3.61 -16.90 -3.23
CA GLU A 112 4.33 -16.98 -1.96
C GLU A 112 5.85 -16.91 -2.13
N GLN A 113 6.36 -17.35 -3.25
CA GLN A 113 7.77 -17.30 -3.59
C GLN A 113 8.07 -16.09 -4.49
N ARG A 114 9.31 -15.62 -4.43
CA ARG A 114 9.76 -14.52 -5.28
C ARG A 114 9.55 -14.85 -6.75
N ILE A 115 8.84 -13.97 -7.45
CA ILE A 115 8.56 -14.09 -8.88
C ILE A 115 9.79 -13.61 -9.67
N PRO A 116 10.46 -14.48 -10.43
CA PRO A 116 11.59 -14.07 -11.26
C PRO A 116 11.09 -13.32 -12.51
N LEU A 117 11.42 -12.04 -12.62
CA LEU A 117 10.93 -11.20 -13.72
C LEU A 117 11.37 -11.67 -15.10
N PHE A 118 12.64 -12.08 -15.26
CA PHE A 118 13.17 -12.46 -16.57
C PHE A 118 12.37 -13.60 -17.25
N PRO A 119 12.09 -14.74 -16.61
CA PRO A 119 11.26 -15.79 -17.22
C PRO A 119 9.84 -15.35 -17.55
N VAL A 120 9.26 -14.44 -16.73
CA VAL A 120 7.91 -13.90 -17.01
C VAL A 120 7.94 -12.97 -18.22
N MET A 121 8.95 -12.11 -18.33
CA MET A 121 9.15 -11.25 -19.52
C MET A 121 9.40 -12.08 -20.79
N ALA A 122 10.18 -13.17 -20.69
CA ALA A 122 10.40 -14.07 -21.80
C ALA A 122 9.08 -14.74 -22.24
N PHE A 123 8.22 -15.17 -21.30
CA PHE A 123 6.91 -15.68 -21.60
C PHE A 123 6.06 -14.68 -22.39
N PHE A 124 6.02 -13.42 -21.99
CA PHE A 124 5.27 -12.38 -22.71
C PHE A 124 5.83 -12.17 -24.13
N HIS A 125 7.15 -12.13 -24.26
CA HIS A 125 7.82 -12.01 -25.55
C HIS A 125 7.47 -13.17 -26.50
N ASP A 126 7.52 -14.41 -26.01
CA ASP A 126 7.17 -15.62 -26.78
C ASP A 126 5.70 -15.64 -27.25
N LYS A 127 4.83 -14.87 -26.55
CA LYS A 127 3.41 -14.71 -26.88
C LYS A 127 3.12 -13.47 -27.74
N ASP A 128 4.15 -12.76 -28.18
CA ASP A 128 4.01 -11.50 -28.91
C ASP A 128 3.15 -10.49 -28.12
N VAL A 129 3.43 -10.39 -26.82
CA VAL A 129 2.81 -9.44 -25.90
C VAL A 129 3.86 -8.42 -25.45
N GLU A 130 3.57 -7.15 -25.71
CA GLU A 130 4.41 -6.04 -25.29
C GLU A 130 4.09 -5.64 -23.84
N VAL A 131 5.10 -5.56 -22.99
CA VAL A 131 4.97 -5.15 -21.58
C VAL A 131 5.44 -3.71 -21.45
N TYR A 132 4.53 -2.82 -21.10
CA TYR A 132 4.81 -1.39 -20.89
C TYR A 132 5.32 -1.11 -19.47
N GLU A 133 4.81 -1.85 -18.48
CA GLU A 133 5.22 -1.69 -17.08
C GLU A 133 5.19 -3.05 -16.38
N ALA A 134 6.21 -3.30 -15.56
CA ALA A 134 6.25 -4.41 -14.60
C ALA A 134 6.65 -3.84 -13.24
N ARG A 135 5.75 -3.88 -12.26
CA ARG A 135 5.93 -3.27 -10.95
C ARG A 135 5.60 -4.25 -9.83
N GLU A 136 6.53 -4.44 -8.88
CA GLU A 136 6.24 -5.14 -7.64
C GLU A 136 5.31 -4.26 -6.78
N LEU A 137 4.13 -4.77 -6.48
CA LEU A 137 3.20 -4.13 -5.57
C LEU A 137 3.56 -4.54 -4.15
N ARG A 138 3.98 -3.58 -3.37
CA ARG A 138 4.17 -3.77 -1.94
C ARG A 138 2.88 -3.41 -1.22
N PRO A 139 2.47 -4.19 -0.23
CA PRO A 139 1.34 -3.79 0.60
C PRO A 139 1.62 -2.41 1.20
N SER A 140 0.57 -1.63 1.40
CA SER A 140 0.60 -0.34 2.10
C SER A 140 0.19 -0.52 3.55
N LEU A 141 0.47 0.45 4.40
CA LEU A 141 -0.09 0.46 5.76
C LEU A 141 -1.62 0.54 5.77
N GLU A 142 -2.25 1.09 4.72
CA GLU A 142 -3.71 1.03 4.56
C GLU A 142 -4.17 -0.43 4.40
N ASP A 143 -3.45 -1.25 3.60
CA ASP A 143 -3.78 -2.67 3.42
C ASP A 143 -3.62 -3.44 4.75
N VAL A 144 -2.60 -3.09 5.56
CA VAL A 144 -2.43 -3.64 6.91
C VAL A 144 -3.64 -3.31 7.76
N PHE A 145 -4.05 -2.03 7.80
CA PHE A 145 -5.18 -1.57 8.59
C PHE A 145 -6.48 -2.27 8.17
N VAL A 146 -6.78 -2.31 6.88
CA VAL A 146 -7.95 -2.99 6.31
C VAL A 146 -7.99 -4.47 6.69
N LYS A 147 -6.84 -5.16 6.55
CA LYS A 147 -6.76 -6.59 6.87
C LYS A 147 -6.96 -6.89 8.36
N LEU A 148 -6.44 -6.03 9.25
CA LEU A 148 -6.54 -6.22 10.69
C LEU A 148 -7.90 -5.84 11.27
N THR A 149 -8.56 -4.85 10.67
CA THR A 149 -9.84 -4.30 11.19
C THR A 149 -11.05 -4.80 10.44
N GLY A 150 -10.89 -5.28 9.20
CA GLY A 150 -12.00 -5.56 8.29
C GLY A 150 -12.72 -4.31 7.77
N ILE A 151 -12.23 -3.11 8.12
CA ILE A 151 -12.81 -1.82 7.70
C ILE A 151 -12.27 -1.48 6.31
N GLU A 152 -13.15 -1.43 5.31
CA GLU A 152 -12.72 -1.05 3.95
C GLU A 152 -12.17 0.39 3.89
N SER A 153 -11.12 0.59 3.09
CA SER A 153 -10.50 1.91 2.87
C SER A 153 -11.46 2.96 2.29
N SER A 154 -12.58 2.52 1.71
CA SER A 154 -13.68 3.39 1.27
C SER A 154 -14.34 4.15 2.42
N VAL A 155 -14.36 3.60 3.63
CA VAL A 155 -14.90 4.24 4.83
C VAL A 155 -13.95 5.35 5.30
N LEU A 156 -12.64 5.09 5.28
CA LEU A 156 -11.60 6.08 5.62
C LEU A 156 -11.60 7.28 4.66
N LYS A 157 -11.97 7.06 3.39
CA LYS A 157 -12.09 8.15 2.39
C LYS A 157 -13.36 9.00 2.55
N LYS A 158 -14.45 8.43 3.03
CA LYS A 158 -15.70 9.18 3.26
C LYS A 158 -15.63 10.18 4.41
N ASP A 159 -14.79 9.93 5.39
CA ASP A 159 -14.55 10.89 6.47
C ASP A 159 -13.69 12.07 5.99
N LYS A 160 -12.87 11.90 4.95
CA LYS A 160 -12.15 13.00 4.26
C LYS A 160 -13.10 14.02 3.63
N GLU A 161 -14.26 13.60 3.11
CA GLU A 161 -15.22 14.49 2.44
C GLU A 161 -16.19 15.18 3.41
N LYS A 162 -16.43 14.62 4.58
CA LYS A 162 -17.36 15.21 5.57
C LYS A 162 -16.72 16.27 6.47
N GLY A 163 -15.40 16.28 6.63
CA GLY A 163 -14.65 17.29 7.39
C GLY A 163 -14.51 18.66 6.70
N GLY A 164 -14.96 18.80 5.47
CA GLY A 164 -14.84 20.00 4.63
C GLY A 164 -16.15 20.75 4.42
N ARG A 165 -16.97 20.97 5.46
CA ARG A 165 -18.08 21.94 5.37
C ARG A 165 -18.00 22.94 6.50
N PRO A 166 -18.20 24.22 6.14
CA PRO A 166 -18.06 25.40 7.04
C PRO A 166 -19.05 25.38 8.17
#